data_bf463ba59dc476e7ab578712ed361d2d
#
_entry.id   bf463ba59dc476e7ab578712ed361d2d
#
_cell.length_a   1.000
_cell.length_b   1.000
_cell.length_c   1.000
_cell.angle_alpha   90.00
_cell.angle_beta   90.00
_cell.angle_gamma   90.00
#
_symmetry.space_group_name_H-M   'P 1'
#
loop_
_entity.id
_entity.type
_entity.pdbx_description
1 polymer ?
#
loop_
_entity_poly.entity_id
_entity_poly.type
_entity_poly.pdbx_seq_one_letter_code
_entity_poly.pdbx_strand_id
1 'polypeptide(L)'
;MSSTTTDPPAGGLQGSRRDRRADPLFRRILLVAASSVLLVLAAMIVRTTIEAWPVFREMGIVGFLTGQQWSVGTSRSEVTGTYGAFPFIYGTLKISLIAIVMAVPTAIGIALFTNEVAPAWLRRPLVSTIDMLAMVPSVVYALVGMYYFRVVFWGPSGQLVADSPLGQIPFFSPPVLLASYWSAANVLAIMILPIITAICRDVFAQVPAEERYAAFAMGATRWEVMQRVIVPRSFSGIVGGTMLGLGRALGETLAVAVLIGSSQRWASSLFFGGDAMTAVIANTFQDAHPEAVWALLAVGVTLFFITMFVNVGARAVVARVGRDQRLGGGTVV
;
A
#
# COMPACT_ATOMS: atom_id res chain seq x y z
N MET A 1 5.85 71.06 13.80
CA MET A 1 6.23 69.66 13.78
C MET A 1 5.11 68.92 13.14
N SER A 2 5.17 68.68 11.84
CA SER A 2 4.12 67.99 11.06
C SER A 2 4.48 66.52 10.98
N SER A 3 3.63 65.63 11.56
CA SER A 3 3.73 64.19 11.50
C SER A 3 3.20 63.72 10.14
N THR A 4 4.07 63.39 9.24
CA THR A 4 3.73 62.65 8.00
C THR A 4 3.46 61.19 8.32
N THR A 5 2.18 60.83 8.45
CA THR A 5 1.73 59.46 8.43
C THR A 5 1.90 58.93 7.00
N THR A 6 2.91 58.10 6.77
CA THR A 6 3.04 57.32 5.55
C THR A 6 2.10 56.13 5.62
N ASP A 7 0.97 56.22 4.90
CA ASP A 7 0.11 55.08 4.64
C ASP A 7 0.91 53.98 3.90
N PRO A 8 0.80 52.70 4.32
CA PRO A 8 1.41 51.62 3.60
C PRO A 8 0.78 51.50 2.20
N PRO A 9 1.54 51.19 1.15
CA PRO A 9 1.02 51.09 -0.20
C PRO A 9 -0.03 49.98 -0.24
N ALA A 10 -1.27 50.35 -0.54
CA ALA A 10 -2.37 49.44 -0.84
C ALA A 10 -2.14 48.75 -2.23
N GLY A 11 -1.05 48.01 -2.32
CA GLY A 11 -0.72 47.15 -3.46
C GLY A 11 -1.30 45.76 -3.25
N GLY A 12 -2.62 45.64 -3.06
CA GLY A 12 -3.29 44.36 -3.21
C GLY A 12 -3.01 43.84 -4.64
N LEU A 13 -2.60 42.58 -4.77
CA LEU A 13 -2.45 41.86 -6.02
C LEU A 13 -3.82 41.85 -6.76
N GLN A 14 -4.18 42.98 -7.35
CA GLN A 14 -5.35 43.09 -8.23
C GLN A 14 -4.96 42.43 -9.55
N GLY A 15 -5.28 41.13 -9.68
CA GLY A 15 -5.10 40.41 -10.93
C GLY A 15 -5.73 41.17 -12.08
N SER A 16 -5.01 41.28 -13.19
CA SER A 16 -5.45 41.91 -14.43
C SER A 16 -6.80 41.34 -14.87
N ARG A 17 -7.61 42.16 -15.59
CA ARG A 17 -8.85 41.68 -16.19
C ARG A 17 -8.65 40.44 -17.11
N ARG A 18 -7.43 40.26 -17.64
CA ARG A 18 -7.03 39.05 -18.38
C ARG A 18 -6.93 37.83 -17.49
N ASP A 19 -6.39 37.97 -16.26
CA ASP A 19 -6.26 36.86 -15.30
C ASP A 19 -7.63 36.37 -14.84
N ARG A 20 -8.58 37.28 -14.65
CA ARG A 20 -9.97 36.91 -14.30
C ARG A 20 -10.71 36.11 -15.40
N ARG A 21 -10.27 36.21 -16.66
CA ARG A 21 -10.81 35.39 -17.77
C ARG A 21 -10.04 34.09 -17.97
N ALA A 22 -8.77 34.05 -17.58
CA ALA A 22 -7.95 32.84 -17.64
C ALA A 22 -8.39 31.81 -16.58
N ASP A 23 -8.80 32.24 -15.38
CA ASP A 23 -9.23 31.36 -14.28
C ASP A 23 -10.37 30.39 -14.68
N PRO A 24 -11.50 30.86 -15.28
CA PRO A 24 -12.57 29.91 -15.64
C PRO A 24 -12.17 29.00 -16.80
N LEU A 25 -11.32 29.46 -17.71
CA LEU A 25 -10.80 28.62 -18.81
C LEU A 25 -9.87 27.54 -18.24
N PHE A 26 -8.93 27.91 -17.37
CA PHE A 26 -8.03 26.99 -16.71
C PHE A 26 -8.79 25.95 -15.88
N ARG A 27 -9.79 26.38 -15.10
CA ARG A 27 -10.66 25.47 -14.35
C ARG A 27 -11.39 24.48 -15.27
N ARG A 28 -11.90 24.93 -16.42
CA ARG A 28 -12.55 24.04 -17.39
C ARG A 28 -11.58 23.03 -17.97
N ILE A 29 -10.37 23.44 -18.34
CA ILE A 29 -9.33 22.53 -18.84
C ILE A 29 -9.01 21.46 -17.80
N LEU A 30 -8.81 21.86 -16.52
CA LEU A 30 -8.54 20.92 -15.43
C LEU A 30 -9.72 19.97 -15.19
N LEU A 31 -10.96 20.47 -15.24
CA LEU A 31 -12.15 19.62 -15.09
C LEU A 31 -12.28 18.63 -16.26
N VAL A 32 -12.06 19.06 -17.49
CA VAL A 32 -12.07 18.15 -18.66
C VAL A 32 -10.98 17.10 -18.53
N ALA A 33 -9.75 17.49 -18.18
CA ALA A 33 -8.65 16.55 -17.98
C ALA A 33 -8.94 15.56 -16.84
N ALA A 34 -9.43 16.02 -15.70
CA ALA A 34 -9.80 15.14 -14.59
C ALA A 34 -10.96 14.21 -14.96
N SER A 35 -11.99 14.74 -15.64
CA SER A 35 -13.14 13.94 -16.09
C SER A 35 -12.75 12.90 -17.12
N SER A 36 -11.83 13.21 -18.04
CA SER A 36 -11.36 12.26 -19.06
C SER A 36 -10.64 11.06 -18.43
N VAL A 37 -9.79 11.28 -17.41
CA VAL A 37 -9.12 10.20 -16.68
C VAL A 37 -10.15 9.32 -15.98
N LEU A 38 -11.12 9.92 -15.27
CA LEU A 38 -12.18 9.16 -14.59
C LEU A 38 -13.03 8.36 -15.57
N LEU A 39 -13.36 8.95 -16.74
CA LEU A 39 -14.14 8.29 -17.77
C LEU A 39 -13.40 7.09 -18.37
N VAL A 40 -12.09 7.23 -18.65
CA VAL A 40 -11.26 6.13 -19.15
C VAL A 40 -11.19 5.00 -18.12
N LEU A 41 -10.95 5.32 -16.83
CA LEU A 41 -10.93 4.33 -15.77
C LEU A 41 -12.28 3.61 -15.63
N ALA A 42 -13.38 4.37 -15.64
CA ALA A 42 -14.72 3.78 -15.57
C ALA A 42 -15.00 2.87 -16.78
N ALA A 43 -14.62 3.31 -17.99
CA ALA A 43 -14.77 2.51 -19.20
C ALA A 43 -13.93 1.22 -19.15
N MET A 44 -12.71 1.27 -18.65
CA MET A 44 -11.88 0.08 -18.44
C MET A 44 -12.53 -0.91 -17.46
N ILE A 45 -13.02 -0.44 -16.31
CA ILE A 45 -13.68 -1.28 -15.31
C ILE A 45 -14.93 -1.94 -15.90
N VAL A 46 -15.79 -1.15 -16.58
CA VAL A 46 -17.01 -1.66 -17.22
C VAL A 46 -16.67 -2.69 -18.29
N ARG A 47 -15.70 -2.40 -19.14
CA ARG A 47 -15.27 -3.32 -20.23
C ARG A 47 -14.74 -4.63 -19.64
N THR A 48 -13.83 -4.55 -18.66
CA THR A 48 -13.29 -5.75 -18.00
C THR A 48 -14.38 -6.56 -17.32
N THR A 49 -15.34 -5.90 -16.67
CA THR A 49 -16.47 -6.57 -16.02
C THR A 49 -17.38 -7.28 -17.01
N ILE A 50 -17.66 -6.66 -18.18
CA ILE A 50 -18.47 -7.27 -19.24
C ILE A 50 -17.77 -8.53 -19.79
N GLU A 51 -16.47 -8.47 -20.03
CA GLU A 51 -15.68 -9.60 -20.53
C GLU A 51 -15.52 -10.73 -19.47
N ALA A 52 -15.51 -10.39 -18.18
CA ALA A 52 -15.49 -11.34 -17.09
C ALA A 52 -16.86 -11.99 -16.80
N TRP A 53 -17.95 -11.41 -17.31
CA TRP A 53 -19.32 -11.79 -16.95
C TRP A 53 -19.67 -13.26 -17.21
N PRO A 54 -19.21 -13.93 -18.29
CA PRO A 54 -19.49 -15.35 -18.53
C PRO A 54 -19.08 -16.23 -17.34
N VAL A 55 -17.92 -15.98 -16.74
CA VAL A 55 -17.43 -16.75 -15.57
C VAL A 55 -18.29 -16.51 -14.34
N PHE A 56 -18.68 -15.28 -14.06
CA PHE A 56 -19.58 -14.97 -12.94
C PHE A 56 -20.98 -15.53 -13.13
N ARG A 57 -21.45 -15.65 -14.36
CA ARG A 57 -22.76 -16.24 -14.68
C ARG A 57 -22.79 -17.74 -14.46
N GLU A 58 -21.76 -18.48 -14.89
CA GLU A 58 -21.70 -19.93 -14.78
C GLU A 58 -21.37 -20.39 -13.36
N MET A 59 -20.42 -19.76 -12.70
CA MET A 59 -19.96 -20.18 -11.38
C MET A 59 -20.68 -19.49 -10.21
N GLY A 60 -21.39 -18.40 -10.50
CA GLY A 60 -21.90 -17.48 -9.49
C GLY A 60 -20.78 -16.69 -8.83
N ILE A 61 -21.08 -15.46 -8.37
CA ILE A 61 -20.06 -14.58 -7.74
C ILE A 61 -19.48 -15.24 -6.47
N VAL A 62 -20.33 -15.84 -5.63
CA VAL A 62 -19.90 -16.51 -4.40
C VAL A 62 -19.07 -17.75 -4.72
N GLY A 63 -19.50 -18.58 -5.66
CA GLY A 63 -18.77 -19.76 -6.10
C GLY A 63 -17.38 -19.43 -6.64
N PHE A 64 -17.24 -18.36 -7.42
CA PHE A 64 -15.96 -17.86 -7.91
C PHE A 64 -15.05 -17.36 -6.77
N LEU A 65 -15.59 -16.56 -5.84
CA LEU A 65 -14.80 -15.98 -4.75
C LEU A 65 -14.35 -17.02 -3.72
N THR A 66 -15.15 -18.04 -3.45
CA THR A 66 -14.88 -19.06 -2.42
C THR A 66 -14.33 -20.37 -2.99
N GLY A 67 -14.38 -20.54 -4.30
CA GLY A 67 -13.83 -21.72 -4.97
C GLY A 67 -12.33 -21.87 -4.73
N GLN A 68 -11.90 -23.10 -4.44
CA GLN A 68 -10.51 -23.41 -4.11
C GLN A 68 -9.75 -24.10 -5.23
N GLN A 69 -10.45 -24.50 -6.29
CA GLN A 69 -9.86 -25.19 -7.43
C GLN A 69 -9.77 -24.25 -8.62
N TRP A 70 -8.65 -24.33 -9.30
CA TRP A 70 -8.41 -23.61 -10.54
C TRP A 70 -7.98 -24.62 -11.61
N SER A 71 -8.86 -24.88 -12.56
CA SER A 71 -8.54 -25.70 -13.72
C SER A 71 -9.01 -25.00 -14.99
N VAL A 72 -8.08 -24.83 -15.91
CA VAL A 72 -8.33 -24.09 -17.15
C VAL A 72 -9.09 -24.98 -18.12
N GLY A 73 -10.26 -24.51 -18.57
CA GLY A 73 -10.99 -25.11 -19.69
C GLY A 73 -10.33 -24.78 -21.03
N THR A 74 -10.72 -25.53 -22.05
CA THR A 74 -10.15 -25.41 -23.42
C THR A 74 -11.14 -24.86 -24.45
N SER A 75 -12.33 -24.50 -24.03
CA SER A 75 -13.38 -23.96 -24.91
C SER A 75 -13.07 -22.51 -25.34
N ARG A 76 -13.58 -22.14 -26.52
CA ARG A 76 -13.51 -20.75 -27.02
C ARG A 76 -14.81 -19.97 -26.87
N SER A 77 -15.91 -20.64 -26.54
CA SER A 77 -17.25 -20.06 -26.51
C SER A 77 -18.01 -20.25 -25.21
N GLU A 78 -17.61 -21.23 -24.40
CA GLU A 78 -18.29 -21.59 -23.16
C GLU A 78 -17.29 -21.76 -22.02
N VAL A 79 -17.75 -21.62 -20.79
CA VAL A 79 -16.95 -21.85 -19.59
C VAL A 79 -17.00 -23.34 -19.25
N THR A 80 -15.92 -24.07 -19.51
CA THR A 80 -15.80 -25.52 -19.27
C THR A 80 -14.86 -25.84 -18.10
N GLY A 81 -14.03 -24.88 -17.69
CA GLY A 81 -13.13 -25.01 -16.55
C GLY A 81 -13.80 -24.70 -15.21
N THR A 82 -13.10 -24.99 -14.13
CA THR A 82 -13.49 -24.55 -12.78
C THR A 82 -12.54 -23.45 -12.32
N TYR A 83 -13.10 -22.28 -12.00
CA TYR A 83 -12.29 -21.11 -11.66
C TYR A 83 -12.64 -20.61 -10.26
N GLY A 84 -11.84 -21.01 -9.28
CA GLY A 84 -11.95 -20.54 -7.90
C GLY A 84 -10.88 -19.50 -7.56
N ALA A 85 -11.26 -18.29 -7.20
CA ALA A 85 -10.32 -17.20 -6.92
C ALA A 85 -9.78 -17.20 -5.48
N PHE A 86 -10.32 -18.02 -4.58
CA PHE A 86 -9.96 -18.03 -3.16
C PHE A 86 -8.44 -18.14 -2.90
N PRO A 87 -7.68 -19.05 -3.53
CA PRO A 87 -6.24 -19.17 -3.31
C PRO A 87 -5.48 -17.86 -3.60
N PHE A 88 -5.86 -17.16 -4.67
CA PHE A 88 -5.24 -15.92 -5.11
C PHE A 88 -5.62 -14.74 -4.23
N ILE A 89 -6.88 -14.66 -3.80
CA ILE A 89 -7.38 -13.66 -2.84
C ILE A 89 -6.65 -13.83 -1.51
N TYR A 90 -6.62 -15.05 -1.00
CA TYR A 90 -5.93 -15.38 0.25
C TYR A 90 -4.45 -15.03 0.19
N GLY A 91 -3.76 -15.41 -0.90
CA GLY A 91 -2.34 -15.09 -1.06
C GLY A 91 -2.06 -13.60 -1.12
N THR A 92 -2.82 -12.85 -1.91
CA THR A 92 -2.68 -11.38 -2.00
C THR A 92 -2.88 -10.70 -0.65
N LEU A 93 -3.93 -11.05 0.08
CA LEU A 93 -4.23 -10.46 1.40
C LEU A 93 -3.16 -10.85 2.43
N LYS A 94 -2.74 -12.12 2.42
CA LYS A 94 -1.74 -12.64 3.35
C LYS A 94 -0.40 -11.93 3.21
N ILE A 95 0.15 -11.88 1.97
CA ILE A 95 1.45 -11.23 1.76
C ILE A 95 1.40 -9.73 2.04
N SER A 96 0.31 -9.06 1.64
CA SER A 96 0.15 -7.62 1.86
C SER A 96 0.00 -7.29 3.34
N LEU A 97 -0.76 -8.09 4.10
CA LEU A 97 -0.91 -7.89 5.54
C LEU A 97 0.42 -8.05 6.27
N ILE A 98 1.18 -9.11 5.95
CA ILE A 98 2.49 -9.35 6.56
C ILE A 98 3.46 -8.23 6.21
N ALA A 99 3.48 -7.80 4.93
CA ALA A 99 4.32 -6.70 4.49
C ALA A 99 4.02 -5.40 5.27
N ILE A 100 2.75 -5.08 5.50
CA ILE A 100 2.33 -3.91 6.29
C ILE A 100 2.75 -4.06 7.76
N VAL A 101 2.52 -5.22 8.36
CA VAL A 101 2.91 -5.46 9.77
C VAL A 101 4.41 -5.30 9.98
N MET A 102 5.22 -5.65 8.99
CA MET A 102 6.69 -5.47 9.04
C MET A 102 7.11 -4.03 8.71
N ALA A 103 6.55 -3.46 7.65
CA ALA A 103 6.98 -2.17 7.12
C ALA A 103 6.53 -0.98 7.97
N VAL A 104 5.30 -0.97 8.49
CA VAL A 104 4.76 0.20 9.20
C VAL A 104 5.51 0.53 10.48
N PRO A 105 5.75 -0.40 11.42
CA PRO A 105 6.52 -0.09 12.62
C PRO A 105 7.94 0.36 12.30
N THR A 106 8.58 -0.30 11.33
CA THR A 106 9.93 0.03 10.88
C THR A 106 9.98 1.43 10.26
N ALA A 107 9.03 1.77 9.40
CA ALA A 107 8.92 3.06 8.76
C ALA A 107 8.69 4.20 9.76
N ILE A 108 7.80 3.99 10.74
CA ILE A 108 7.56 4.95 11.82
C ILE A 108 8.83 5.15 12.64
N GLY A 109 9.51 4.06 13.01
CA GLY A 109 10.78 4.13 13.74
C GLY A 109 11.86 4.92 13.00
N ILE A 110 12.04 4.65 11.70
CA ILE A 110 13.00 5.37 10.85
C ILE A 110 12.60 6.86 10.73
N ALA A 111 11.33 7.16 10.54
CA ALA A 111 10.84 8.54 10.43
C ALA A 111 11.03 9.32 11.74
N LEU A 112 10.73 8.73 12.90
CA LEU A 112 11.01 9.34 14.20
C LEU A 112 12.50 9.53 14.43
N PHE A 113 13.31 8.52 14.13
CA PHE A 113 14.76 8.62 14.28
C PHE A 113 15.32 9.77 13.43
N THR A 114 14.93 9.85 12.16
CA THR A 114 15.45 10.87 11.24
C THR A 114 14.99 12.29 11.61
N ASN A 115 13.79 12.46 12.16
CA ASN A 115 13.26 13.78 12.51
C ASN A 115 13.73 14.27 13.88
N GLU A 116 13.76 13.38 14.89
CA GLU A 116 13.90 13.77 16.29
C GLU A 116 15.27 13.44 16.89
N VAL A 117 15.96 12.43 16.37
CA VAL A 117 17.16 11.86 17.01
C VAL A 117 18.42 12.06 16.18
N ALA A 118 18.32 11.88 14.87
CA ALA A 118 19.48 11.85 13.98
C ALA A 118 20.24 13.17 13.96
N PRO A 119 21.57 13.18 14.16
CA PRO A 119 22.38 14.36 13.99
C PRO A 119 22.38 14.84 12.54
N ALA A 120 22.61 16.15 12.33
CA ALA A 120 22.46 16.77 11.01
C ALA A 120 23.32 16.11 9.90
N TRP A 121 24.50 15.61 10.24
CA TRP A 121 25.38 14.93 9.29
C TRP A 121 24.86 13.57 8.83
N LEU A 122 24.10 12.87 9.67
CA LEU A 122 23.54 11.55 9.36
C LEU A 122 22.14 11.65 8.72
N ARG A 123 21.37 12.69 9.10
CA ARG A 123 20.00 12.89 8.63
C ARG A 123 19.91 12.99 7.10
N ARG A 124 20.78 13.83 6.48
CA ARG A 124 20.76 14.04 5.03
C ARG A 124 21.04 12.78 4.22
N PRO A 125 22.12 12.01 4.46
CA PRO A 125 22.37 10.79 3.73
C PRO A 125 21.30 9.72 3.95
N LEU A 126 20.77 9.56 5.18
CA LEU A 126 19.69 8.60 5.44
C LEU A 126 18.44 8.93 4.64
N VAL A 127 18.00 10.18 4.67
CA VAL A 127 16.82 10.63 3.89
C VAL A 127 17.05 10.39 2.41
N SER A 128 18.20 10.80 1.87
CA SER A 128 18.52 10.60 0.46
C SER A 128 18.54 9.12 0.07
N THR A 129 19.08 8.25 0.92
CA THR A 129 19.10 6.79 0.65
C THR A 129 17.70 6.21 0.63
N ILE A 130 16.83 6.60 1.58
CA ILE A 130 15.44 6.14 1.63
C ILE A 130 14.66 6.61 0.40
N ASP A 131 14.84 7.88 0.01
CA ASP A 131 14.19 8.45 -1.17
C ASP A 131 14.67 7.77 -2.47
N MET A 132 15.97 7.41 -2.56
CA MET A 132 16.51 6.61 -3.67
C MET A 132 15.93 5.19 -3.72
N LEU A 133 15.76 4.53 -2.57
CA LEU A 133 15.12 3.21 -2.52
C LEU A 133 13.69 3.25 -3.05
N ALA A 134 12.94 4.34 -2.82
CA ALA A 134 11.59 4.48 -3.36
C ALA A 134 11.54 4.52 -4.90
N MET A 135 12.64 4.93 -5.56
CA MET A 135 12.74 5.02 -7.02
C MET A 135 13.21 3.73 -7.70
N VAL A 136 13.69 2.74 -6.94
CA VAL A 136 14.17 1.48 -7.49
C VAL A 136 13.00 0.72 -8.17
N PRO A 137 13.16 0.27 -9.44
CA PRO A 137 12.15 -0.55 -10.11
C PRO A 137 11.84 -1.85 -9.35
N SER A 138 10.56 -2.26 -9.30
CA SER A 138 10.13 -3.46 -8.58
C SER A 138 10.83 -4.74 -9.06
N VAL A 139 11.15 -4.81 -10.35
CA VAL A 139 11.90 -5.92 -10.95
C VAL A 139 13.28 -6.10 -10.30
N VAL A 140 13.96 -5.01 -9.96
CA VAL A 140 15.28 -5.08 -9.30
C VAL A 140 15.13 -5.68 -7.91
N TYR A 141 14.11 -5.26 -7.14
CA TYR A 141 13.79 -5.88 -5.86
C TYR A 141 13.47 -7.36 -5.99
N ALA A 142 12.73 -7.74 -7.04
CA ALA A 142 12.42 -9.13 -7.32
C ALA A 142 13.67 -9.97 -7.57
N LEU A 143 14.57 -9.49 -8.44
CA LEU A 143 15.80 -10.19 -8.79
C LEU A 143 16.77 -10.31 -7.61
N VAL A 144 17.01 -9.21 -6.89
CA VAL A 144 17.85 -9.22 -5.69
C VAL A 144 17.22 -10.09 -4.60
N GLY A 145 15.90 -10.02 -4.45
CA GLY A 145 15.14 -10.91 -3.57
C GLY A 145 15.32 -12.38 -3.92
N MET A 146 15.17 -12.72 -5.19
CA MET A 146 15.25 -14.10 -5.69
C MET A 146 16.65 -14.68 -5.57
N TYR A 147 17.67 -13.95 -6.02
CA TYR A 147 19.01 -14.51 -6.14
C TYR A 147 19.86 -14.35 -4.88
N TYR A 148 19.61 -13.33 -4.07
CA TYR A 148 20.43 -13.02 -2.91
C TYR A 148 19.68 -13.14 -1.59
N PHE A 149 18.67 -12.31 -1.35
CA PHE A 149 18.00 -12.26 -0.04
C PHE A 149 17.29 -13.55 0.34
N ARG A 150 16.68 -14.21 -0.62
CA ARG A 150 15.98 -15.49 -0.40
C ARG A 150 16.91 -16.56 0.12
N VAL A 151 18.14 -16.61 -0.39
CA VAL A 151 19.11 -17.63 -0.02
C VAL A 151 19.86 -17.26 1.27
N VAL A 152 20.26 -15.98 1.40
CA VAL A 152 21.14 -15.55 2.49
C VAL A 152 20.39 -15.18 3.76
N PHE A 153 19.18 -14.59 3.64
CA PHE A 153 18.44 -14.08 4.79
C PHE A 153 17.10 -14.77 5.02
N TRP A 154 16.27 -14.87 3.99
CA TRP A 154 14.88 -15.29 4.21
C TRP A 154 14.73 -16.80 4.37
N GLY A 155 15.54 -17.62 3.68
CA GLY A 155 15.60 -19.06 3.90
C GLY A 155 16.06 -19.38 5.32
N PRO A 156 17.25 -18.92 5.74
CA PRO A 156 17.76 -19.15 7.10
C PRO A 156 16.87 -18.57 8.19
N SER A 157 16.33 -17.36 8.03
CA SER A 157 15.41 -16.78 9.03
C SER A 157 14.09 -17.55 9.15
N GLY A 158 13.54 -18.01 8.03
CA GLY A 158 12.37 -18.88 8.01
C GLY A 158 12.65 -20.23 8.70
N GLN A 159 13.81 -20.82 8.45
CA GLN A 159 14.23 -22.06 9.10
C GLN A 159 14.37 -21.89 10.61
N LEU A 160 15.00 -20.81 11.08
CA LEU A 160 15.10 -20.49 12.50
C LEU A 160 13.73 -20.40 13.18
N VAL A 161 12.75 -19.81 12.51
CA VAL A 161 11.37 -19.72 13.03
C VAL A 161 10.70 -21.10 12.99
N ALA A 162 10.85 -21.86 11.93
CA ALA A 162 10.26 -23.17 11.77
C ALA A 162 10.83 -24.20 12.78
N ASP A 163 12.11 -24.09 13.13
CA ASP A 163 12.79 -24.96 14.12
C ASP A 163 12.51 -24.53 15.57
N SER A 164 11.94 -23.33 15.76
CA SER A 164 11.52 -22.84 17.09
C SER A 164 10.16 -23.44 17.52
N PRO A 165 9.73 -23.26 18.77
CA PRO A 165 8.38 -23.64 19.21
C PRO A 165 7.25 -23.04 18.37
N LEU A 166 7.51 -21.93 17.66
CA LEU A 166 6.56 -21.31 16.74
C LEU A 166 6.28 -22.18 15.50
N GLY A 167 7.20 -23.06 15.09
CA GLY A 167 7.00 -23.98 13.99
C GLY A 167 5.91 -25.02 14.21
N GLN A 168 5.46 -25.22 15.46
CA GLN A 168 4.31 -26.06 15.78
C GLN A 168 2.97 -25.41 15.41
N ILE A 169 2.97 -24.08 15.21
CA ILE A 169 1.79 -23.34 14.79
C ILE A 169 1.61 -23.55 13.29
N PRO A 170 0.40 -23.91 12.78
CA PRO A 170 0.15 -24.15 11.34
C PRO A 170 0.61 -23.00 10.44
N PHE A 171 0.66 -21.78 10.96
CA PHE A 171 1.08 -20.58 10.23
C PHE A 171 2.60 -20.54 9.97
N PHE A 172 3.42 -21.15 10.83
CA PHE A 172 4.88 -21.21 10.71
C PHE A 172 5.41 -22.64 10.50
N SER A 173 4.55 -23.58 10.13
CA SER A 173 4.93 -24.97 9.96
C SER A 173 5.90 -25.19 8.79
N PRO A 174 6.93 -26.08 8.97
CA PRO A 174 7.82 -26.47 7.89
C PRO A 174 7.10 -27.31 6.82
N PRO A 175 7.69 -27.53 5.64
CA PRO A 175 9.04 -27.11 5.22
C PRO A 175 9.11 -25.65 4.79
N VAL A 176 10.31 -25.08 4.87
CA VAL A 176 10.58 -23.71 4.43
C VAL A 176 11.00 -23.73 2.96
N LEU A 177 10.09 -23.31 2.09
CA LEU A 177 10.34 -23.18 0.67
C LEU A 177 10.96 -21.81 0.36
N LEU A 178 11.93 -21.80 -0.55
CA LEU A 178 12.58 -20.55 -0.96
C LEU A 178 11.61 -19.63 -1.72
N ALA A 179 10.74 -20.17 -2.58
CA ALA A 179 9.63 -19.45 -3.19
C ALA A 179 8.40 -19.67 -2.32
N SER A 180 7.97 -18.63 -1.60
CA SER A 180 6.94 -18.72 -0.56
C SER A 180 6.29 -17.38 -0.26
N TYR A 181 5.18 -17.42 0.48
CA TYR A 181 4.55 -16.20 1.01
C TYR A 181 5.54 -15.37 1.86
N TRP A 182 6.45 -16.03 2.60
CA TRP A 182 7.49 -15.36 3.40
C TRP A 182 8.41 -14.51 2.54
N SER A 183 8.95 -15.08 1.47
CA SER A 183 9.85 -14.37 0.56
C SER A 183 9.17 -13.20 -0.15
N ALA A 184 7.95 -13.42 -0.64
CA ALA A 184 7.17 -12.37 -1.28
C ALA A 184 6.80 -11.23 -0.32
N ALA A 185 6.37 -11.55 0.91
CA ALA A 185 6.02 -10.55 1.92
C ALA A 185 7.21 -9.68 2.36
N ASN A 186 8.41 -10.29 2.48
CA ASN A 186 9.63 -9.55 2.83
C ASN A 186 10.02 -8.55 1.74
N VAL A 187 9.98 -8.94 0.46
CA VAL A 187 10.24 -8.00 -0.65
C VAL A 187 9.22 -6.88 -0.65
N LEU A 188 7.95 -7.20 -0.52
CA LEU A 188 6.90 -6.18 -0.43
C LEU A 188 7.15 -5.21 0.73
N ALA A 189 7.52 -5.72 1.91
CA ALA A 189 7.83 -4.89 3.06
C ALA A 189 8.96 -3.89 2.77
N ILE A 190 10.06 -4.36 2.15
CA ILE A 190 11.18 -3.49 1.77
C ILE A 190 10.75 -2.45 0.73
N MET A 191 9.89 -2.81 -0.23
CA MET A 191 9.43 -1.90 -1.28
C MET A 191 8.48 -0.81 -0.79
N ILE A 192 7.60 -1.12 0.16
CA ILE A 192 6.63 -0.14 0.69
C ILE A 192 7.22 0.71 1.81
N LEU A 193 8.27 0.24 2.49
CA LEU A 193 8.92 0.90 3.61
C LEU A 193 9.36 2.35 3.28
N PRO A 194 10.06 2.63 2.17
CA PRO A 194 10.48 3.99 1.85
C PRO A 194 9.32 4.97 1.68
N ILE A 195 8.23 4.51 1.04
CA ILE A 195 7.04 5.32 0.79
C ILE A 195 6.37 5.71 2.10
N ILE A 196 6.16 4.73 2.99
CA ILE A 196 5.56 4.97 4.30
C ILE A 196 6.45 5.88 5.14
N THR A 197 7.78 5.64 5.12
CA THR A 197 8.76 6.44 5.85
C THR A 197 8.74 7.90 5.41
N ALA A 198 8.71 8.17 4.10
CA ALA A 198 8.69 9.53 3.57
C ALA A 198 7.44 10.29 4.06
N ILE A 199 6.26 9.68 3.97
CA ILE A 199 5.01 10.29 4.43
C ILE A 199 5.03 10.51 5.94
N CYS A 200 5.45 9.52 6.74
CA CYS A 200 5.54 9.64 8.19
C CYS A 200 6.51 10.77 8.58
N ARG A 201 7.67 10.87 7.92
CA ARG A 201 8.63 11.94 8.15
C ARG A 201 8.02 13.31 7.89
N ASP A 202 7.33 13.47 6.76
CA ASP A 202 6.72 14.75 6.39
C ASP A 202 5.61 15.17 7.37
N VAL A 203 4.79 14.22 7.82
CA VAL A 203 3.71 14.48 8.79
C VAL A 203 4.28 14.78 10.18
N PHE A 204 5.33 14.10 10.61
CA PHE A 204 6.02 14.39 11.88
C PHE A 204 6.67 15.79 11.86
N ALA A 205 7.21 16.22 10.74
CA ALA A 205 7.79 17.56 10.59
C ALA A 205 6.72 18.67 10.69
N GLN A 206 5.45 18.38 10.41
CA GLN A 206 4.36 19.35 10.48
C GLN A 206 3.81 19.58 11.90
N VAL A 207 4.22 18.79 12.90
CA VAL A 207 3.81 19.00 14.28
C VAL A 207 4.40 20.31 14.81
N PRO A 208 3.58 21.25 15.32
CA PRO A 208 4.05 22.56 15.78
C PRO A 208 5.14 22.48 16.84
N ALA A 209 6.14 23.34 16.71
CA ALA A 209 7.26 23.37 17.64
C ALA A 209 6.81 23.76 19.07
N GLU A 210 5.76 24.58 19.17
CA GLU A 210 5.19 25.01 20.44
C GLU A 210 4.65 23.83 21.25
N GLU A 211 3.96 22.86 20.62
CA GLU A 211 3.46 21.65 21.28
C GLU A 211 4.60 20.80 21.85
N ARG A 212 5.71 20.70 21.11
CA ARG A 212 6.91 19.97 21.55
C ARG A 212 7.60 20.68 22.72
N TYR A 213 7.79 22.02 22.62
CA TYR A 213 8.42 22.81 23.67
C TYR A 213 7.58 22.85 24.95
N ALA A 214 6.26 22.93 24.83
CA ALA A 214 5.37 22.85 25.97
C ALA A 214 5.51 21.52 26.74
N ALA A 215 5.60 20.41 26.01
CA ALA A 215 5.84 19.11 26.63
C ALA A 215 7.21 19.03 27.34
N PHE A 216 8.28 19.56 26.72
CA PHE A 216 9.61 19.64 27.35
C PHE A 216 9.60 20.54 28.59
N ALA A 217 8.87 21.67 28.56
CA ALA A 217 8.73 22.56 29.69
C ALA A 217 8.03 21.90 30.90
N MET A 218 7.15 20.93 30.66
CA MET A 218 6.52 20.11 31.68
C MET A 218 7.43 18.93 32.17
N GLY A 219 8.67 18.85 31.71
CA GLY A 219 9.64 17.83 32.11
C GLY A 219 9.57 16.51 31.32
N ALA A 220 8.83 16.49 30.19
CA ALA A 220 8.78 15.27 29.37
C ALA A 220 10.13 14.96 28.71
N THR A 221 10.49 13.69 28.66
CA THR A 221 11.65 13.20 27.91
C THR A 221 11.39 13.20 26.40
N ARG A 222 12.44 13.13 25.60
CA ARG A 222 12.29 13.03 24.12
C ARG A 222 11.41 11.87 23.71
N TRP A 223 11.52 10.72 24.39
CA TRP A 223 10.69 9.55 24.12
C TRP A 223 9.20 9.79 24.40
N GLU A 224 8.90 10.45 25.50
CA GLU A 224 7.52 10.81 25.84
C GLU A 224 6.93 11.83 24.88
N VAL A 225 7.71 12.80 24.41
CA VAL A 225 7.28 13.75 23.39
C VAL A 225 6.97 13.03 22.08
N MET A 226 7.83 12.09 21.64
CA MET A 226 7.55 11.27 20.46
C MET A 226 6.25 10.46 20.59
N GLN A 227 6.08 9.76 21.72
CA GLN A 227 4.93 8.86 21.92
C GLN A 227 3.61 9.61 22.21
N ARG A 228 3.64 10.69 22.98
CA ARG A 228 2.44 11.36 23.49
C ARG A 228 2.04 12.62 22.72
N VAL A 229 2.96 13.20 21.95
CA VAL A 229 2.71 14.43 21.19
C VAL A 229 2.78 14.14 19.69
N ILE A 230 3.95 13.68 19.19
CA ILE A 230 4.20 13.59 17.76
C ILE A 230 3.35 12.49 17.11
N VAL A 231 3.42 11.26 17.60
CA VAL A 231 2.73 10.11 17.00
C VAL A 231 1.20 10.28 17.04
N PRO A 232 0.56 10.65 18.18
CA PRO A 232 -0.89 10.84 18.21
C PRO A 232 -1.35 11.98 17.31
N ARG A 233 -0.62 13.10 17.28
CA ARG A 233 -0.94 14.26 16.44
C ARG A 233 -0.85 13.92 14.95
N SER A 234 0.06 13.05 14.59
CA SER A 234 0.33 12.62 13.21
C SER A 234 -0.43 11.37 12.79
N PHE A 235 -1.31 10.82 13.62
CA PHE A 235 -1.95 9.52 13.40
C PHE A 235 -2.68 9.43 12.05
N SER A 236 -3.42 10.47 11.66
CA SER A 236 -4.12 10.50 10.37
C SER A 236 -3.17 10.40 9.17
N GLY A 237 -1.99 11.04 9.28
CA GLY A 237 -0.95 10.96 8.26
C GLY A 237 -0.24 9.62 8.21
N ILE A 238 0.03 9.01 9.38
CA ILE A 238 0.59 7.65 9.47
C ILE A 238 -0.35 6.66 8.78
N VAL A 239 -1.64 6.72 9.08
CA VAL A 239 -2.62 5.85 8.42
C VAL A 239 -2.69 6.15 6.92
N GLY A 240 -2.65 7.42 6.51
CA GLY A 240 -2.57 7.79 5.08
C GLY A 240 -1.36 7.17 4.37
N GLY A 241 -0.17 7.25 4.97
CA GLY A 241 1.04 6.62 4.47
C GLY A 241 0.93 5.09 4.41
N THR A 242 0.36 4.48 5.45
CA THR A 242 0.09 3.03 5.49
C THR A 242 -0.86 2.60 4.38
N MET A 243 -1.92 3.38 4.10
CA MET A 243 -2.86 3.10 3.01
C MET A 243 -2.21 3.18 1.64
N LEU A 244 -1.34 4.16 1.43
CA LEU A 244 -0.59 4.25 0.18
C LEU A 244 0.35 3.06 -0.01
N GLY A 245 1.04 2.65 1.06
CA GLY A 245 1.86 1.44 1.08
C GLY A 245 1.05 0.17 0.81
N LEU A 246 -0.13 0.04 1.43
CA LEU A 246 -1.04 -1.10 1.24
C LEU A 246 -1.58 -1.16 -0.19
N GLY A 247 -1.99 -0.02 -0.77
CA GLY A 247 -2.43 0.04 -2.16
C GLY A 247 -1.35 -0.44 -3.13
N ARG A 248 -0.09 -0.05 -2.88
CA ARG A 248 1.07 -0.55 -3.64
C ARG A 248 1.28 -2.05 -3.43
N ALA A 249 1.20 -2.54 -2.19
CA ALA A 249 1.40 -3.96 -1.89
C ALA A 249 0.35 -4.87 -2.54
N LEU A 250 -0.93 -4.46 -2.53
CA LEU A 250 -2.03 -5.18 -3.17
C LEU A 250 -1.91 -5.23 -4.70
N GLY A 251 -1.33 -4.19 -5.31
CA GLY A 251 -1.15 -4.06 -6.75
C GLY A 251 0.20 -4.55 -7.28
N GLU A 252 1.12 -5.02 -6.42
CA GLU A 252 2.43 -5.47 -6.88
C GLU A 252 2.34 -6.78 -7.67
N THR A 253 2.93 -6.77 -8.84
CA THR A 253 2.78 -7.87 -9.81
C THR A 253 4.07 -8.65 -9.98
N LEU A 254 5.13 -8.00 -10.50
CA LEU A 254 6.33 -8.71 -10.94
C LEU A 254 7.15 -9.28 -9.78
N ALA A 255 7.31 -8.51 -8.70
CA ALA A 255 8.07 -8.99 -7.56
C ALA A 255 7.37 -10.18 -6.88
N VAL A 256 6.04 -10.14 -6.79
CA VAL A 256 5.25 -11.22 -6.21
C VAL A 256 5.27 -12.45 -7.11
N ALA A 257 5.03 -12.29 -8.42
CA ALA A 257 5.02 -13.40 -9.39
C ALA A 257 6.30 -14.26 -9.36
N VAL A 258 7.46 -13.60 -9.18
CA VAL A 258 8.76 -14.29 -9.13
C VAL A 258 9.01 -15.02 -7.80
N LEU A 259 8.49 -14.49 -6.69
CA LEU A 259 8.90 -14.91 -5.34
C LEU A 259 7.87 -15.77 -4.60
N ILE A 260 6.59 -15.75 -5.01
CA ILE A 260 5.50 -16.41 -4.28
C ILE A 260 5.43 -17.93 -4.52
N GLY A 261 5.95 -18.42 -5.66
CA GLY A 261 6.04 -19.83 -5.98
C GLY A 261 4.98 -20.37 -6.93
N SER A 262 4.04 -19.54 -7.40
CA SER A 262 3.04 -19.84 -8.45
C SER A 262 2.26 -21.15 -8.21
N SER A 263 1.88 -21.42 -6.95
CA SER A 263 1.07 -22.58 -6.58
C SER A 263 -0.40 -22.18 -6.51
N GLN A 264 -1.24 -22.85 -7.33
CA GLN A 264 -2.69 -22.62 -7.33
C GLN A 264 -3.42 -23.17 -6.08
N ARG A 265 -2.67 -23.75 -5.15
CA ARG A 265 -3.19 -24.25 -3.86
C ARG A 265 -2.86 -23.23 -2.77
N TRP A 266 -3.82 -22.96 -1.93
CA TRP A 266 -3.59 -22.17 -0.74
C TRP A 266 -2.95 -23.01 0.38
N ALA A 267 -2.09 -22.41 1.18
CA ALA A 267 -1.49 -23.02 2.34
C ALA A 267 -1.58 -22.09 3.56
N SER A 268 -1.85 -22.66 4.72
CA SER A 268 -1.87 -21.92 5.99
C SER A 268 -0.48 -21.43 6.37
N SER A 269 0.54 -22.25 6.13
CA SER A 269 1.93 -21.90 6.43
C SER A 269 2.42 -20.74 5.58
N LEU A 270 3.21 -19.88 6.21
CA LEU A 270 3.89 -18.74 5.59
C LEU A 270 5.06 -19.18 4.70
N PHE A 271 5.62 -20.33 4.99
CA PHE A 271 6.82 -20.85 4.34
C PHE A 271 6.51 -21.69 3.09
N PHE A 272 5.24 -21.94 2.80
CA PHE A 272 4.83 -22.60 1.57
C PHE A 272 4.68 -21.60 0.42
N GLY A 273 4.80 -22.14 -0.81
CA GLY A 273 4.44 -21.43 -2.02
C GLY A 273 2.94 -21.27 -2.15
N GLY A 274 2.54 -20.21 -2.80
CA GLY A 274 1.15 -19.89 -3.14
C GLY A 274 1.09 -19.10 -4.42
N ASP A 275 -0.01 -18.39 -4.62
CA ASP A 275 -0.14 -17.44 -5.70
C ASP A 275 -0.90 -16.19 -5.24
N ALA A 276 -0.88 -15.14 -6.06
CA ALA A 276 -1.58 -13.88 -5.81
C ALA A 276 -2.38 -13.47 -7.05
N MET A 277 -3.41 -12.65 -6.86
CA MET A 277 -4.27 -12.21 -7.96
C MET A 277 -3.50 -11.54 -9.10
N THR A 278 -2.57 -10.67 -8.78
CA THR A 278 -1.71 -10.00 -9.77
C THR A 278 -0.71 -10.96 -10.41
N ALA A 279 -0.18 -11.90 -9.63
CA ALA A 279 0.82 -12.87 -10.09
C ALA A 279 0.21 -13.90 -11.06
N VAL A 280 -0.96 -14.46 -10.75
CA VAL A 280 -1.63 -15.40 -11.66
C VAL A 280 -1.99 -14.75 -12.99
N ILE A 281 -2.43 -13.48 -12.97
CA ILE A 281 -2.69 -12.74 -14.22
C ILE A 281 -1.39 -12.60 -15.03
N ALA A 282 -0.31 -12.14 -14.41
CA ALA A 282 0.96 -11.91 -15.11
C ALA A 282 1.58 -13.18 -15.68
N ASN A 283 1.51 -14.29 -14.93
CA ASN A 283 2.15 -15.54 -15.29
C ASN A 283 1.36 -16.36 -16.34
N THR A 284 0.04 -16.16 -16.43
CA THR A 284 -0.80 -17.02 -17.28
C THR A 284 -1.44 -16.31 -18.47
N PHE A 285 -1.49 -14.96 -18.47
CA PHE A 285 -2.21 -14.21 -19.50
C PHE A 285 -1.69 -14.43 -20.93
N GLN A 286 -0.37 -14.57 -21.11
CA GLN A 286 0.24 -14.68 -22.43
C GLN A 286 -0.13 -15.99 -23.15
N ASP A 287 -0.25 -17.08 -22.40
CA ASP A 287 -0.52 -18.42 -22.91
C ASP A 287 -2.00 -18.84 -22.68
N ALA A 288 -2.84 -17.90 -22.20
CA ALA A 288 -4.21 -18.16 -21.85
C ALA A 288 -5.11 -18.38 -23.08
N HIS A 289 -5.90 -19.47 -23.08
CA HIS A 289 -7.02 -19.63 -23.97
C HIS A 289 -8.10 -18.56 -23.70
N PRO A 290 -9.00 -18.24 -24.65
CA PRO A 290 -10.03 -17.21 -24.47
C PRO A 290 -10.87 -17.38 -23.17
N GLU A 291 -11.24 -18.61 -22.84
CA GLU A 291 -11.95 -18.91 -21.61
C GLU A 291 -11.13 -18.54 -20.35
N ALA A 292 -9.84 -18.87 -20.34
CA ALA A 292 -8.95 -18.53 -19.26
C ALA A 292 -8.76 -17.00 -19.13
N VAL A 293 -8.76 -16.27 -20.25
CA VAL A 293 -8.71 -14.80 -20.24
C VAL A 293 -9.92 -14.22 -19.52
N TRP A 294 -11.14 -14.75 -19.74
CA TRP A 294 -12.33 -14.29 -19.00
C TRP A 294 -12.20 -14.52 -17.49
N ALA A 295 -11.64 -15.67 -17.09
CA ALA A 295 -11.39 -15.97 -15.69
C ALA A 295 -10.30 -15.05 -15.07
N LEU A 296 -9.23 -14.76 -15.79
CA LEU A 296 -8.20 -13.81 -15.34
C LEU A 296 -8.74 -12.37 -15.24
N LEU A 297 -9.62 -11.97 -16.15
CA LEU A 297 -10.32 -10.69 -16.05
C LEU A 297 -11.25 -10.66 -14.84
N ALA A 298 -11.93 -11.78 -14.50
CA ALA A 298 -12.74 -11.89 -13.30
C ALA A 298 -11.88 -11.76 -12.03
N VAL A 299 -10.65 -12.32 -12.00
CA VAL A 299 -9.69 -12.08 -10.92
C VAL A 299 -9.30 -10.60 -10.85
N GLY A 300 -9.06 -9.93 -11.98
CA GLY A 300 -8.77 -8.50 -12.04
C GLY A 300 -9.90 -7.62 -11.49
N VAL A 301 -11.13 -7.92 -11.86
CA VAL A 301 -12.34 -7.24 -11.33
C VAL A 301 -12.43 -7.45 -9.81
N THR A 302 -12.18 -8.67 -9.34
CA THR A 302 -12.17 -9.00 -7.91
C THR A 302 -11.10 -8.22 -7.16
N LEU A 303 -9.90 -8.12 -7.70
CA LEU A 303 -8.80 -7.33 -7.12
C LEU A 303 -9.19 -5.85 -7.00
N PHE A 304 -9.81 -5.29 -8.04
CA PHE A 304 -10.29 -3.91 -8.00
C PHE A 304 -11.27 -3.69 -6.84
N PHE A 305 -12.29 -4.55 -6.71
CA PHE A 305 -13.25 -4.42 -5.62
C PHE A 305 -12.61 -4.62 -4.24
N ILE A 306 -11.74 -5.62 -4.05
CA ILE A 306 -11.03 -5.83 -2.79
C ILE A 306 -10.19 -4.60 -2.43
N THR A 307 -9.44 -4.06 -3.37
CA THR A 307 -8.62 -2.87 -3.14
C THR A 307 -9.49 -1.66 -2.78
N MET A 308 -10.63 -1.49 -3.46
CA MET A 308 -11.59 -0.44 -3.15
C MET A 308 -12.17 -0.59 -1.73
N PHE A 309 -12.62 -1.79 -1.36
CA PHE A 309 -13.17 -2.06 -0.02
C PHE A 309 -12.13 -1.84 1.08
N VAL A 310 -10.90 -2.31 0.88
CA VAL A 310 -9.81 -2.11 1.83
C VAL A 310 -9.53 -0.61 2.01
N ASN A 311 -9.44 0.15 0.91
CA ASN A 311 -9.20 1.59 0.97
C ASN A 311 -10.35 2.36 1.64
N VAL A 312 -11.61 2.00 1.36
CA VAL A 312 -12.79 2.61 2.00
C VAL A 312 -12.81 2.28 3.49
N GLY A 313 -12.58 1.01 3.86
CA GLY A 313 -12.52 0.57 5.26
C GLY A 313 -11.48 1.32 6.06
N ALA A 314 -10.30 1.48 5.49
CA ALA A 314 -9.22 2.23 6.10
C ALA A 314 -9.53 3.71 6.29
N ARG A 315 -10.11 4.38 5.28
CA ARG A 315 -10.58 5.77 5.42
C ARG A 315 -11.65 5.92 6.50
N ALA A 316 -12.54 4.93 6.65
CA ALA A 316 -13.55 4.92 7.70
C ALA A 316 -12.91 4.85 9.11
N VAL A 317 -11.85 4.05 9.28
CA VAL A 317 -11.08 3.99 10.53
C VAL A 317 -10.46 5.35 10.86
N VAL A 318 -9.78 5.98 9.88
CA VAL A 318 -9.21 7.34 10.06
C VAL A 318 -10.26 8.36 10.45
N ALA A 319 -11.41 8.35 9.77
CA ALA A 319 -12.49 9.29 10.03
C ALA A 319 -13.07 9.15 11.45
N ARG A 320 -13.11 7.92 11.98
CA ARG A 320 -13.57 7.68 13.36
C ARG A 320 -12.55 8.18 14.38
N VAL A 321 -11.30 7.80 14.26
CA VAL A 321 -10.22 8.20 15.19
C VAL A 321 -10.00 9.72 15.16
N GLY A 322 -10.05 10.34 13.98
CA GLY A 322 -9.92 11.81 13.86
C GLY A 322 -11.07 12.61 14.47
N ARG A 323 -12.28 12.03 14.61
CA ARG A 323 -13.39 12.65 15.34
C ARG A 323 -13.17 12.65 16.84
N ASP A 324 -12.70 11.52 17.39
CA ASP A 324 -12.45 11.39 18.83
C ASP A 324 -11.36 12.35 19.31
N GLN A 325 -10.33 12.60 18.50
CA GLN A 325 -9.29 13.59 18.82
C GLN A 325 -9.80 15.04 18.81
N ARG A 326 -10.79 15.37 17.98
CA ARG A 326 -11.40 16.72 17.96
C ARG A 326 -12.37 16.94 19.13
N LEU A 327 -13.03 15.89 19.62
CA LEU A 327 -13.95 15.95 20.75
C LEU A 327 -13.20 15.90 22.10
N GLY A 328 -12.06 15.24 22.19
CA GLY A 328 -11.22 15.20 23.41
C GLY A 328 -10.37 16.45 23.64
N GLY A 329 -10.15 17.30 22.63
CA GLY A 329 -9.44 18.58 22.75
C GLY A 329 -10.29 19.77 23.20
N GLY A 330 -11.58 19.56 23.47
CA GLY A 330 -12.54 20.63 23.78
C GLY A 330 -12.89 20.84 25.25
N THR A 331 -12.28 20.12 26.19
CA THR A 331 -12.56 20.24 27.63
C THR A 331 -11.30 20.40 28.46
N VAL A 332 -10.60 21.52 28.25
CA VAL A 332 -9.75 22.11 29.29
C VAL A 332 -10.00 23.59 29.27
N VAL A 333 -10.96 24.01 30.05
CA VAL A 333 -11.10 25.38 30.56
C VAL A 333 -10.57 25.40 31.97
#